data_e389c66f444b7158e72d1c2b5774a0e1
#
_entry.id   e389c66f444b7158e72d1c2b5774a0e1
#
_cell.length_a   1.000
_cell.length_b   1.000
_cell.length_c   1.000
_cell.angle_alpha   90.00
_cell.angle_beta   90.00
_cell.angle_gamma   90.00
#
_symmetry.space_group_name_H-M   'P 1'
#
loop_
_entity.id
_entity.type
_entity.pdbx_description
1 polymer ?
#
loop_
_entity_poly.entity_id
_entity_poly.type
_entity_poly.pdbx_seq_one_letter_code
_entity_poly.pdbx_strand_id
1 'polypeptide(L)'
;MLTVIVMMICLAGCGGGKNSTDTGKTGSEKTKVTIFAAKSLNGVVDELITSYQTENSDVEIVPSYDSSGTLMEQIKEGAECDVFFSAAQKQMDTLEEAGLVVAGTRKNVVNNQVCVVTYAGSNTKVTGLSDIASAESLALADGSVPVGKYTRQALVTAGMLPEAEDVSLITTQEISAALGGIEINECANVGAVTAAVAEGSNEVGTVYKSDTYGLEDQLQILEIISYDLTGNVIYPIAQIKNEEADENESTAAADFIDYLTSDGAKKVFEKYYFDTNVE
;
A
#
# COMPACT_ATOMS: atom_id res chain seq x y z
N MET A 1 44.81 23.06 37.95
CA MET A 1 46.12 23.61 37.48
C MET A 1 46.19 23.19 36.02
N LEU A 2 46.21 23.99 35.04
CA LEU A 2 46.79 25.23 34.57
C LEU A 2 46.04 25.58 33.25
N THR A 3 45.33 26.67 33.17
CA THR A 3 45.68 27.94 32.54
C THR A 3 45.63 27.95 31.00
N VAL A 4 44.56 28.49 30.46
CA VAL A 4 44.36 29.68 29.58
C VAL A 4 45.55 30.10 28.71
N ILE A 5 45.29 30.26 27.41
CA ILE A 5 45.74 31.48 26.68
C ILE A 5 44.81 31.75 25.50
N VAL A 6 44.19 32.93 25.54
CA VAL A 6 43.50 33.66 24.48
C VAL A 6 44.57 34.31 23.58
N MET A 7 44.35 34.26 22.26
CA MET A 7 45.07 35.22 21.38
C MET A 7 44.12 35.72 20.28
N MET A 8 43.74 36.95 20.48
CA MET A 8 42.96 37.82 19.59
C MET A 8 43.92 38.49 18.63
N ILE A 9 43.74 38.37 17.33
CA ILE A 9 44.43 39.26 16.37
C ILE A 9 43.38 39.80 15.41
N CYS A 10 43.07 41.09 15.56
CA CYS A 10 42.39 41.91 14.57
C CYS A 10 43.38 42.37 13.52
N LEU A 11 43.06 42.24 12.26
CA LEU A 11 43.65 43.05 11.20
C LEU A 11 42.55 43.47 10.21
N ALA A 12 42.29 44.75 10.22
CA ALA A 12 41.46 45.41 9.23
C ALA A 12 42.25 45.60 7.93
N GLY A 13 41.60 45.35 6.80
CA GLY A 13 42.10 45.66 5.47
C GLY A 13 40.93 46.03 4.56
N CYS A 14 40.73 47.32 4.36
CA CYS A 14 39.88 47.89 3.31
C CYS A 14 40.46 47.69 1.91
N GLY A 15 39.63 47.38 0.93
CA GLY A 15 40.01 47.57 -0.48
C GLY A 15 39.13 46.92 -1.51
N GLY A 16 38.24 47.71 -2.14
CA GLY A 16 37.97 47.62 -3.57
C GLY A 16 36.88 46.66 -4.06
N GLY A 17 35.75 47.26 -4.42
CA GLY A 17 34.60 46.59 -5.01
C GLY A 17 34.84 45.83 -6.30
N LYS A 18 34.04 44.79 -6.47
CA LYS A 18 33.43 44.39 -7.75
C LYS A 18 32.10 43.72 -7.41
N ASN A 19 31.03 44.34 -7.85
CA ASN A 19 29.71 43.70 -7.96
C ASN A 19 29.84 42.41 -8.77
N SER A 20 29.79 41.28 -8.11
CA SER A 20 29.41 40.02 -8.72
C SER A 20 28.00 39.74 -8.20
N THR A 21 27.02 39.99 -9.04
CA THR A 21 25.69 39.41 -8.88
C THR A 21 25.85 37.92 -8.93
N ASP A 22 26.02 37.33 -7.77
CA ASP A 22 25.81 35.90 -7.57
C ASP A 22 24.32 35.68 -7.64
N THR A 23 23.84 35.34 -8.84
CA THR A 23 22.52 34.75 -9.02
C THR A 23 22.59 33.35 -8.47
N GLY A 24 22.54 33.25 -7.15
CA GLY A 24 22.24 32.01 -6.46
C GLY A 24 20.92 31.50 -7.02
N LYS A 25 20.95 30.42 -7.78
CA LYS A 25 19.81 29.56 -7.97
C LYS A 25 19.35 29.11 -6.59
N THR A 26 18.44 29.85 -5.97
CA THR A 26 17.55 29.33 -4.97
C THR A 26 16.69 28.31 -5.69
N GLY A 27 17.07 27.02 -5.66
CA GLY A 27 16.12 25.97 -5.95
C GLY A 27 14.94 26.21 -4.99
N SER A 28 13.76 26.53 -5.50
CA SER A 28 12.56 26.57 -4.67
C SER A 28 12.47 25.22 -3.98
N GLU A 29 12.32 25.23 -2.67
CA GLU A 29 12.01 24.01 -1.92
C GLU A 29 10.73 23.44 -2.50
N LYS A 30 10.73 22.14 -2.80
CA LYS A 30 9.57 21.47 -3.38
C LYS A 30 8.49 21.31 -2.32
N THR A 31 7.24 21.45 -2.72
CA THR A 31 6.11 21.06 -1.89
C THR A 31 6.12 19.55 -1.71
N LYS A 32 6.22 19.09 -0.47
CA LYS A 32 6.28 17.65 -0.15
C LYS A 32 4.89 17.14 0.20
N VAL A 33 4.48 16.04 -0.40
CA VAL A 33 3.22 15.33 -0.09
C VAL A 33 3.55 13.90 0.31
N THR A 34 3.12 13.50 1.50
CA THR A 34 3.31 12.15 2.01
C THR A 34 2.08 11.29 1.71
N ILE A 35 2.27 10.21 0.94
CA ILE A 35 1.20 9.24 0.69
C ILE A 35 1.45 7.94 1.45
N PHE A 36 0.46 7.49 2.22
CA PHE A 36 0.40 6.15 2.78
C PHE A 36 -0.46 5.28 1.86
N ALA A 37 0.13 4.29 1.23
CA ALA A 37 -0.55 3.43 0.28
C ALA A 37 -0.40 1.95 0.63
N ALA A 38 -1.46 1.17 0.41
CA ALA A 38 -1.44 -0.27 0.62
C ALA A 38 -0.29 -0.93 -0.15
N LYS A 39 0.33 -1.96 0.44
CA LYS A 39 1.51 -2.65 -0.14
C LYS A 39 1.28 -3.16 -1.56
N SER A 40 0.07 -3.59 -1.89
CA SER A 40 -0.33 -4.02 -3.24
C SER A 40 -0.34 -2.91 -4.29
N LEU A 41 -0.23 -1.65 -3.88
CA LEU A 41 -0.21 -0.48 -4.76
C LEU A 41 1.21 -0.01 -5.12
N ASN A 42 2.26 -0.56 -4.48
CA ASN A 42 3.61 0.02 -4.58
C ASN A 42 4.08 0.22 -6.03
N GLY A 43 4.01 -0.81 -6.87
CA GLY A 43 4.50 -0.73 -8.25
C GLY A 43 3.73 0.28 -9.10
N VAL A 44 2.40 0.26 -9.03
CA VAL A 44 1.56 1.15 -9.83
C VAL A 44 1.64 2.61 -9.34
N VAL A 45 1.68 2.82 -8.02
CA VAL A 45 1.79 4.17 -7.45
C VAL A 45 3.16 4.77 -7.72
N ASP A 46 4.26 4.01 -7.66
CA ASP A 46 5.60 4.49 -8.02
C ASP A 46 5.68 4.95 -9.49
N GLU A 47 5.05 4.21 -10.43
CA GLU A 47 4.96 4.62 -11.84
C GLU A 47 4.14 5.91 -11.98
N LEU A 48 3.01 6.01 -11.28
CA LEU A 48 2.14 7.19 -11.31
C LEU A 48 2.81 8.41 -10.66
N ILE A 49 3.52 8.25 -9.54
CA ILE A 49 4.33 9.31 -8.92
C ILE A 49 5.39 9.83 -9.89
N THR A 50 6.11 8.92 -10.55
CA THR A 50 7.14 9.30 -11.53
C THR A 50 6.55 10.14 -12.67
N SER A 51 5.39 9.72 -13.17
CA SER A 51 4.68 10.44 -14.23
C SER A 51 4.18 11.81 -13.75
N TYR A 52 3.55 11.87 -12.57
CA TYR A 52 3.04 13.10 -11.96
C TYR A 52 4.14 14.13 -11.74
N GLN A 53 5.27 13.73 -11.15
CA GLN A 53 6.39 14.63 -10.86
C GLN A 53 7.13 15.11 -12.11
N THR A 54 6.96 14.43 -13.25
CA THR A 54 7.49 14.91 -14.54
C THR A 54 6.73 16.15 -15.02
N GLU A 55 5.45 16.23 -14.75
CA GLU A 55 4.57 17.34 -15.12
C GLU A 55 4.53 18.42 -14.02
N ASN A 56 4.74 18.03 -12.75
CA ASN A 56 4.69 18.87 -11.55
C ASN A 56 6.04 18.85 -10.83
N SER A 57 7.06 19.46 -11.42
CA SER A 57 8.46 19.36 -10.97
C SER A 57 8.76 20.08 -9.64
N ASP A 58 7.84 20.92 -9.17
CA ASP A 58 7.85 21.65 -7.89
C ASP A 58 7.20 20.87 -6.74
N VAL A 59 6.63 19.68 -7.04
CA VAL A 59 6.06 18.75 -6.03
C VAL A 59 6.97 17.54 -5.86
N GLU A 60 7.10 17.07 -4.63
CA GLU A 60 7.73 15.79 -4.25
C GLU A 60 6.72 14.91 -3.54
N ILE A 61 6.35 13.80 -4.15
CA ILE A 61 5.48 12.79 -3.52
C ILE A 61 6.36 11.76 -2.83
N VAL A 62 6.15 11.56 -1.54
CA VAL A 62 6.92 10.61 -0.71
C VAL A 62 6.01 9.46 -0.28
N PRO A 63 6.16 8.27 -0.89
CA PRO A 63 5.32 7.13 -0.57
C PRO A 63 5.83 6.35 0.66
N SER A 64 4.87 5.83 1.45
CA SER A 64 5.08 4.81 2.47
C SER A 64 4.14 3.62 2.20
N TYR A 65 4.68 2.40 2.17
CA TYR A 65 3.94 1.20 1.79
C TYR A 65 3.95 0.15 2.88
N ASP A 66 2.77 -0.20 3.38
CA ASP A 66 2.55 -1.32 4.30
C ASP A 66 1.12 -1.86 4.17
N SER A 67 0.68 -2.74 5.07
CA SER A 67 -0.72 -3.13 5.14
C SER A 67 -1.60 -1.90 5.44
N SER A 68 -2.79 -1.85 4.85
CA SER A 68 -3.71 -0.73 5.11
C SER A 68 -4.06 -0.61 6.59
N GLY A 69 -4.07 -1.73 7.34
CA GLY A 69 -4.30 -1.74 8.78
C GLY A 69 -3.17 -1.05 9.55
N THR A 70 -1.91 -1.38 9.25
CA THR A 70 -0.73 -0.76 9.87
C THR A 70 -0.69 0.75 9.60
N LEU A 71 -0.91 1.15 8.33
CA LEU A 71 -0.89 2.57 7.93
C LEU A 71 -2.03 3.36 8.60
N MET A 72 -3.23 2.77 8.70
CA MET A 72 -4.36 3.37 9.41
C MET A 72 -4.02 3.63 10.89
N GLU A 73 -3.42 2.65 11.59
CA GLU A 73 -3.03 2.86 12.99
C GLU A 73 -1.95 3.93 13.12
N GLN A 74 -0.97 4.01 12.21
CA GLN A 74 0.02 5.08 12.20
C GLN A 74 -0.63 6.46 12.04
N ILE A 75 -1.63 6.61 11.14
CA ILE A 75 -2.38 7.85 10.98
C ILE A 75 -3.14 8.20 12.27
N LYS A 76 -3.79 7.24 12.92
CA LYS A 76 -4.48 7.44 14.20
C LYS A 76 -3.53 7.84 15.33
N GLU A 77 -2.28 7.39 15.29
CA GLU A 77 -1.21 7.75 16.23
C GLU A 77 -0.56 9.11 15.91
N GLY A 78 -0.98 9.78 14.83
CA GLY A 78 -0.53 11.12 14.46
C GLY A 78 0.69 11.14 13.52
N ALA A 79 0.91 10.08 12.75
CA ALA A 79 1.93 10.12 11.70
C ALA A 79 1.54 11.12 10.61
N GLU A 80 2.54 11.89 10.12
CA GLU A 80 2.38 12.82 9.00
C GLU A 80 1.98 12.06 7.74
N CYS A 81 0.76 12.32 7.27
CA CYS A 81 0.18 11.71 6.09
C CYS A 81 -0.82 12.68 5.45
N ASP A 82 -0.66 12.95 4.16
CA ASP A 82 -1.55 13.83 3.40
C ASP A 82 -2.58 13.06 2.61
N VAL A 83 -2.19 11.87 2.11
CA VAL A 83 -3.03 11.03 1.28
C VAL A 83 -2.98 9.60 1.79
N PHE A 84 -4.14 8.99 2.03
CA PHE A 84 -4.26 7.57 2.35
C PHE A 84 -4.95 6.81 1.22
N PHE A 85 -4.30 5.75 0.72
CA PHE A 85 -4.82 4.89 -0.34
C PHE A 85 -4.89 3.45 0.17
N SER A 86 -6.08 3.04 0.60
CA SER A 86 -6.34 1.75 1.26
C SER A 86 -6.72 0.66 0.27
N ALA A 87 -6.38 -0.59 0.59
CA ALA A 87 -6.85 -1.79 -0.13
C ALA A 87 -8.21 -2.31 0.36
N ALA A 88 -8.90 -1.58 1.23
CA ALA A 88 -10.26 -1.91 1.66
C ALA A 88 -10.98 -0.69 2.23
N GLN A 89 -12.31 -0.73 2.15
CA GLN A 89 -13.20 0.33 2.66
C GLN A 89 -13.10 0.47 4.20
N LYS A 90 -13.03 -0.65 4.94
CA LYS A 90 -13.06 -0.67 6.42
C LYS A 90 -12.05 0.28 7.06
N GLN A 91 -10.81 0.32 6.56
CA GLN A 91 -9.77 1.19 7.12
C GLN A 91 -10.06 2.66 6.85
N MET A 92 -10.61 2.98 5.69
CA MET A 92 -11.03 4.34 5.35
C MET A 92 -12.24 4.76 6.20
N ASP A 93 -13.23 3.87 6.37
CA ASP A 93 -14.39 4.11 7.23
C ASP A 93 -13.95 4.45 8.65
N THR A 94 -12.99 3.70 9.20
CA THR A 94 -12.44 3.92 10.54
C THR A 94 -11.80 5.31 10.68
N LEU A 95 -11.03 5.76 9.68
CA LEU A 95 -10.43 7.10 9.70
C LEU A 95 -11.47 8.21 9.52
N GLU A 96 -12.48 7.97 8.71
CA GLU A 96 -13.58 8.89 8.48
C GLU A 96 -14.43 9.08 9.76
N GLU A 97 -14.78 7.99 10.44
CA GLU A 97 -15.47 7.97 11.74
C GLU A 97 -14.64 8.65 12.85
N ALA A 98 -13.31 8.52 12.81
CA ALA A 98 -12.39 9.22 13.70
C ALA A 98 -12.25 10.72 13.36
N GLY A 99 -12.85 11.18 12.24
CA GLY A 99 -12.77 12.56 11.80
C GLY A 99 -11.42 12.98 11.22
N LEU A 100 -10.58 12.01 10.84
CA LEU A 100 -9.23 12.23 10.31
C LEU A 100 -9.18 12.42 8.78
N VAL A 101 -10.27 12.11 8.08
CA VAL A 101 -10.40 12.34 6.63
C VAL A 101 -10.90 13.76 6.36
N VAL A 102 -10.37 14.41 5.33
CA VAL A 102 -10.89 15.70 4.84
C VAL A 102 -12.22 15.44 4.14
N ALA A 103 -13.26 16.12 4.58
CA ALA A 103 -14.64 15.88 4.12
C ALA A 103 -14.78 16.04 2.60
N GLY A 104 -15.38 15.05 1.94
CA GLY A 104 -15.69 15.07 0.50
C GLY A 104 -14.50 14.70 -0.41
N THR A 105 -13.34 14.31 0.14
CA THR A 105 -12.16 13.92 -0.67
C THR A 105 -12.10 12.43 -0.96
N ARG A 106 -12.87 11.60 -0.24
CA ARG A 106 -12.90 10.15 -0.44
C ARG A 106 -13.43 9.79 -1.82
N LYS A 107 -12.68 8.95 -2.55
CA LYS A 107 -13.06 8.40 -3.87
C LYS A 107 -12.75 6.91 -3.91
N ASN A 108 -13.57 6.12 -4.59
CA ASN A 108 -13.23 4.76 -4.99
C ASN A 108 -12.38 4.85 -6.28
N VAL A 109 -11.24 4.19 -6.32
CA VAL A 109 -10.30 4.33 -7.44
C VAL A 109 -10.26 3.09 -8.30
N VAL A 110 -10.04 1.93 -7.66
CA VAL A 110 -9.93 0.64 -8.36
C VAL A 110 -10.59 -0.47 -7.56
N ASN A 111 -10.90 -1.56 -8.24
CA ASN A 111 -11.24 -2.85 -7.67
C ASN A 111 -10.10 -3.84 -7.93
N ASN A 112 -10.00 -4.89 -7.13
CA ASN A 112 -8.99 -5.94 -7.28
C ASN A 112 -9.62 -7.31 -7.06
N GLN A 113 -8.89 -8.37 -7.39
CA GLN A 113 -9.34 -9.74 -7.14
C GLN A 113 -8.29 -10.50 -6.34
N VAL A 114 -8.74 -11.29 -5.38
CA VAL A 114 -7.87 -12.23 -4.67
C VAL A 114 -7.58 -13.41 -5.58
N CYS A 115 -6.34 -13.89 -5.58
CA CYS A 115 -5.90 -15.04 -6.33
C CYS A 115 -5.25 -16.07 -5.39
N VAL A 116 -5.45 -17.35 -5.70
CA VAL A 116 -4.60 -18.43 -5.20
C VAL A 116 -3.41 -18.56 -6.14
N VAL A 117 -2.20 -18.48 -5.61
CA VAL A 117 -0.96 -18.57 -6.38
C VAL A 117 -0.03 -19.66 -5.84
N THR A 118 0.84 -20.13 -6.70
CA THR A 118 1.98 -20.99 -6.36
C THR A 118 3.24 -20.46 -7.07
N TYR A 119 4.43 -20.95 -6.69
CA TYR A 119 5.66 -20.57 -7.37
C TYR A 119 5.78 -21.27 -8.74
N ALA A 120 6.45 -20.63 -9.67
CA ALA A 120 6.65 -21.17 -11.01
C ALA A 120 7.43 -22.50 -10.96
N GLY A 121 6.92 -23.53 -11.66
CA GLY A 121 7.49 -24.87 -11.65
C GLY A 121 7.16 -25.72 -10.42
N SER A 122 6.22 -25.27 -9.59
CA SER A 122 5.63 -26.07 -8.51
C SER A 122 4.95 -27.34 -9.07
N ASN A 123 5.02 -28.42 -8.31
CA ASN A 123 4.27 -29.65 -8.57
C ASN A 123 3.02 -29.74 -7.68
N THR A 124 2.51 -28.62 -7.21
CA THR A 124 1.30 -28.58 -6.38
C THR A 124 0.13 -29.29 -7.06
N LYS A 125 -0.71 -29.89 -6.24
CA LYS A 125 -1.99 -30.46 -6.70
C LYS A 125 -3.15 -29.51 -6.48
N VAL A 126 -2.91 -28.41 -5.79
CA VAL A 126 -3.90 -27.35 -5.59
C VAL A 126 -4.25 -26.72 -6.92
N THR A 127 -5.54 -26.60 -7.18
CA THR A 127 -6.08 -25.97 -8.39
C THR A 127 -6.75 -24.64 -8.10
N GLY A 128 -7.08 -24.39 -6.82
CA GLY A 128 -7.75 -23.17 -6.39
C GLY A 128 -8.13 -23.20 -4.91
N LEU A 129 -9.09 -22.33 -4.55
CA LEU A 129 -9.55 -22.17 -3.17
C LEU A 129 -10.21 -23.46 -2.65
N SER A 130 -10.99 -24.15 -3.49
CA SER A 130 -11.80 -25.31 -3.08
C SER A 130 -10.97 -26.50 -2.61
N ASP A 131 -9.74 -26.62 -3.06
CA ASP A 131 -8.82 -27.72 -2.71
C ASP A 131 -7.54 -27.25 -2.03
N ILE A 132 -7.51 -25.99 -1.56
CA ILE A 132 -6.36 -25.35 -0.90
C ILE A 132 -5.86 -26.13 0.31
N ALA A 133 -6.75 -26.88 0.97
CA ALA A 133 -6.43 -27.79 2.08
C ALA A 133 -5.51 -28.95 1.69
N SER A 134 -5.30 -29.21 0.39
CA SER A 134 -4.39 -30.23 -0.11
C SER A 134 -2.94 -29.76 -0.22
N ALA A 135 -2.68 -28.48 0.00
CA ALA A 135 -1.33 -27.93 0.01
C ALA A 135 -0.53 -28.38 1.26
N GLU A 136 0.78 -28.47 1.11
CA GLU A 136 1.69 -28.75 2.23
C GLU A 136 1.80 -27.52 3.15
N SER A 137 1.78 -26.31 2.57
CA SER A 137 1.85 -25.05 3.33
C SER A 137 1.18 -23.90 2.58
N LEU A 138 0.60 -22.96 3.35
CA LEU A 138 -0.12 -21.78 2.89
C LEU A 138 0.51 -20.51 3.48
N ALA A 139 0.94 -19.59 2.64
CA ALA A 139 1.21 -18.23 3.04
C ALA A 139 -0.10 -17.42 3.04
N LEU A 140 -0.45 -16.85 4.18
CA LEU A 140 -1.70 -16.13 4.41
C LEU A 140 -1.43 -14.86 5.19
N ALA A 141 -1.95 -13.73 4.72
CA ALA A 141 -1.84 -12.49 5.47
C ALA A 141 -2.71 -12.52 6.74
N ASP A 142 -2.28 -11.80 7.78
CA ASP A 142 -3.05 -11.59 9.00
C ASP A 142 -4.46 -11.06 8.70
N GLY A 143 -5.42 -11.32 9.57
CA GLY A 143 -6.82 -10.93 9.35
C GLY A 143 -7.07 -9.41 9.35
N SER A 144 -6.19 -8.61 9.94
CA SER A 144 -6.23 -7.14 9.88
C SER A 144 -5.79 -6.60 8.52
N VAL A 145 -5.05 -7.40 7.75
CA VAL A 145 -4.60 -7.07 6.39
C VAL A 145 -5.75 -7.31 5.41
N PRO A 146 -6.08 -6.37 4.51
CA PRO A 146 -7.22 -6.52 3.61
C PRO A 146 -7.25 -7.84 2.84
N VAL A 147 -6.16 -8.27 2.19
CA VAL A 147 -6.14 -9.56 1.47
C VAL A 147 -6.40 -10.76 2.39
N GLY A 148 -5.87 -10.70 3.62
CA GLY A 148 -6.10 -11.73 4.64
C GLY A 148 -7.56 -11.80 5.07
N LYS A 149 -8.23 -10.64 5.22
CA LYS A 149 -9.68 -10.55 5.47
C LYS A 149 -10.49 -11.10 4.30
N TYR A 150 -10.19 -10.67 3.06
CA TYR A 150 -10.93 -11.14 1.87
C TYR A 150 -10.74 -12.64 1.63
N THR A 151 -9.55 -13.20 1.93
CA THR A 151 -9.32 -14.64 1.88
C THR A 151 -10.18 -15.38 2.90
N ARG A 152 -10.26 -14.89 4.13
CA ARG A 152 -11.12 -15.45 5.18
C ARG A 152 -12.59 -15.38 4.77
N GLN A 153 -13.02 -14.25 4.21
CA GLN A 153 -14.37 -14.09 3.67
C GLN A 153 -14.68 -15.14 2.59
N ALA A 154 -13.75 -15.35 1.65
CA ALA A 154 -13.91 -16.34 0.60
C ALA A 154 -14.03 -17.78 1.17
N LEU A 155 -13.20 -18.12 2.15
CA LEU A 155 -13.24 -19.43 2.82
C LEU A 155 -14.56 -19.65 3.59
N VAL A 156 -15.07 -18.61 4.26
CA VAL A 156 -16.39 -18.66 4.95
C VAL A 156 -17.52 -18.82 3.92
N THR A 157 -17.52 -17.99 2.88
CA THR A 157 -18.58 -18.02 1.84
C THR A 157 -18.56 -19.35 1.07
N ALA A 158 -17.38 -19.95 0.86
CA ALA A 158 -17.24 -21.28 0.27
C ALA A 158 -17.63 -22.44 1.22
N GLY A 159 -17.99 -22.15 2.47
CA GLY A 159 -18.34 -23.15 3.48
C GLY A 159 -17.15 -23.95 4.04
N MET A 160 -15.93 -23.48 3.82
CA MET A 160 -14.69 -24.12 4.32
C MET A 160 -14.35 -23.68 5.75
N LEU A 161 -14.88 -22.53 6.18
CA LEU A 161 -14.83 -22.02 7.54
C LEU A 161 -16.25 -21.76 8.07
N PRO A 162 -16.47 -21.84 9.40
CA PRO A 162 -17.75 -21.48 9.98
C PRO A 162 -18.02 -19.97 9.78
N GLU A 163 -19.32 -19.61 9.75
CA GLU A 163 -19.75 -18.21 9.73
C GLU A 163 -19.18 -17.47 10.97
N ALA A 164 -18.76 -16.22 10.76
CA ALA A 164 -18.26 -15.34 11.79
C ALA A 164 -18.82 -13.91 11.58
N GLU A 165 -19.11 -13.24 12.69
CA GLU A 165 -19.59 -11.85 12.65
C GLU A 165 -18.53 -10.88 12.06
N ASP A 166 -17.26 -11.08 12.41
CA ASP A 166 -16.12 -10.41 11.77
C ASP A 166 -15.08 -11.47 11.36
N VAL A 167 -15.02 -11.76 10.07
CA VAL A 167 -14.09 -12.76 9.52
C VAL A 167 -12.62 -12.39 9.75
N SER A 168 -12.31 -11.12 9.98
CA SER A 168 -10.93 -10.68 10.24
C SER A 168 -10.37 -11.19 11.57
N LEU A 169 -11.23 -11.65 12.48
CA LEU A 169 -10.86 -12.19 13.77
C LEU A 169 -10.59 -13.70 13.74
N ILE A 170 -10.90 -14.39 12.63
CA ILE A 170 -10.59 -15.82 12.49
C ILE A 170 -9.07 -15.98 12.43
N THR A 171 -8.52 -16.69 13.41
CA THR A 171 -7.07 -16.89 13.53
C THR A 171 -6.54 -17.89 12.49
N THR A 172 -5.26 -17.81 12.16
CA THR A 172 -4.58 -18.80 11.31
C THR A 172 -4.61 -20.20 11.91
N GLN A 173 -4.65 -20.32 13.22
CA GLN A 173 -4.78 -21.61 13.93
C GLN A 173 -6.17 -22.25 13.68
N GLU A 174 -7.25 -21.45 13.72
CA GLU A 174 -8.61 -21.91 13.40
C GLU A 174 -8.74 -22.31 11.93
N ILE A 175 -8.13 -21.53 11.03
CA ILE A 175 -8.09 -21.83 9.59
C ILE A 175 -7.34 -23.15 9.36
N SER A 176 -6.14 -23.29 9.93
CA SER A 176 -5.35 -24.53 9.84
C SER A 176 -6.15 -25.74 10.29
N ALA A 177 -6.80 -25.65 11.45
CA ALA A 177 -7.62 -26.74 11.99
C ALA A 177 -8.80 -27.10 11.07
N ALA A 178 -9.50 -26.11 10.50
CA ALA A 178 -10.60 -26.33 9.59
C ALA A 178 -10.16 -26.91 8.24
N LEU A 179 -8.95 -26.58 7.78
CA LEU A 179 -8.34 -27.08 6.55
C LEU A 179 -7.51 -28.38 6.77
N GLY A 180 -7.76 -29.12 7.84
CA GLY A 180 -7.14 -30.43 8.06
C GLY A 180 -5.73 -30.38 8.67
N GLY A 181 -5.32 -29.25 9.23
CA GLY A 181 -4.01 -29.09 9.90
C GLY A 181 -2.90 -28.61 8.97
N ILE A 182 -3.24 -27.99 7.84
CA ILE A 182 -2.26 -27.39 6.91
C ILE A 182 -1.34 -26.40 7.66
N GLU A 183 -0.06 -26.40 7.34
CA GLU A 183 0.87 -25.40 7.85
C GLU A 183 0.55 -24.02 7.27
N ILE A 184 0.37 -23.01 8.13
CA ILE A 184 0.09 -21.63 7.72
C ILE A 184 1.21 -20.71 8.19
N ASN A 185 1.85 -20.06 7.25
CA ASN A 185 2.77 -18.95 7.49
C ASN A 185 1.97 -17.64 7.46
N GLU A 186 1.76 -17.05 8.65
CA GLU A 186 1.08 -15.76 8.76
C GLU A 186 2.01 -14.62 8.41
N CYS A 187 1.54 -13.75 7.48
CA CYS A 187 2.32 -12.65 6.94
C CYS A 187 1.73 -11.29 7.33
N ALA A 188 2.59 -10.33 7.61
CA ALA A 188 2.21 -8.98 8.05
C ALA A 188 1.58 -8.11 6.93
N ASN A 189 1.83 -8.43 5.67
CA ASN A 189 1.25 -7.75 4.50
C ASN A 189 1.28 -8.66 3.27
N VAL A 190 0.60 -8.25 2.18
CA VAL A 190 0.53 -9.04 0.95
C VAL A 190 1.88 -9.22 0.27
N GLY A 191 2.77 -8.24 0.35
CA GLY A 191 4.12 -8.35 -0.22
C GLY A 191 4.94 -9.48 0.42
N ALA A 192 4.75 -9.72 1.74
CA ALA A 192 5.38 -10.85 2.43
C ALA A 192 4.78 -12.20 1.99
N VAL A 193 3.47 -12.28 1.72
CA VAL A 193 2.85 -13.47 1.13
C VAL A 193 3.42 -13.74 -0.26
N THR A 194 3.46 -12.71 -1.12
CA THR A 194 3.99 -12.79 -2.48
C THR A 194 5.43 -13.32 -2.49
N ALA A 195 6.29 -12.75 -1.63
CA ALA A 195 7.68 -13.18 -1.50
C ALA A 195 7.79 -14.63 -1.01
N ALA A 196 7.02 -15.01 0.03
CA ALA A 196 7.07 -16.37 0.58
C ALA A 196 6.71 -17.45 -0.45
N VAL A 197 5.76 -17.15 -1.36
CA VAL A 197 5.41 -18.07 -2.44
C VAL A 197 6.42 -18.00 -3.57
N ALA A 198 6.81 -16.81 -4.04
CA ALA A 198 7.76 -16.67 -5.16
C ALA A 198 9.13 -17.31 -4.88
N GLU A 199 9.57 -17.28 -3.61
CA GLU A 199 10.81 -17.91 -3.15
C GLU A 199 10.66 -19.42 -2.86
N GLY A 200 9.45 -19.97 -2.96
CA GLY A 200 9.14 -21.38 -2.66
C GLY A 200 9.19 -21.73 -1.16
N SER A 201 9.15 -20.73 -0.29
CA SER A 201 9.06 -20.95 1.16
C SER A 201 7.70 -21.49 1.59
N ASN A 202 6.65 -21.22 0.82
CA ASN A 202 5.33 -21.82 0.93
C ASN A 202 4.87 -22.34 -0.42
N GLU A 203 4.12 -23.46 -0.40
CA GLU A 203 3.63 -24.10 -1.63
C GLU A 203 2.61 -23.22 -2.35
N VAL A 204 1.65 -22.67 -1.60
CA VAL A 204 0.62 -21.79 -2.13
C VAL A 204 0.46 -20.55 -1.25
N GLY A 205 -0.21 -19.54 -1.77
CA GLY A 205 -0.59 -18.35 -1.01
C GLY A 205 -1.77 -17.63 -1.65
N THR A 206 -2.34 -16.68 -0.89
CA THR A 206 -3.40 -15.82 -1.39
C THR A 206 -2.92 -14.37 -1.48
N VAL A 207 -2.91 -13.84 -2.68
CA VAL A 207 -2.46 -12.49 -3.03
C VAL A 207 -3.53 -11.78 -3.86
N TYR A 208 -3.35 -10.51 -4.17
CA TYR A 208 -4.16 -9.88 -5.19
C TYR A 208 -3.62 -10.16 -6.60
N LYS A 209 -4.50 -10.12 -7.60
CA LYS A 209 -4.11 -10.26 -9.00
C LYS A 209 -3.04 -9.23 -9.39
N SER A 210 -3.14 -8.00 -8.90
CA SER A 210 -2.14 -6.96 -9.13
C SER A 210 -0.75 -7.29 -8.61
N ASP A 211 -0.65 -8.09 -7.53
CA ASP A 211 0.65 -8.49 -6.95
C ASP A 211 1.41 -9.48 -7.83
N THR A 212 0.77 -10.06 -8.85
CA THR A 212 1.41 -10.97 -9.80
C THR A 212 2.02 -10.26 -11.02
N TYR A 213 1.75 -8.96 -11.19
CA TYR A 213 2.31 -8.18 -12.29
C TYR A 213 3.84 -8.09 -12.19
N GLY A 214 4.52 -8.46 -13.28
CA GLY A 214 5.98 -8.50 -13.35
C GLY A 214 6.62 -9.68 -12.61
N LEU A 215 5.81 -10.62 -12.12
CA LEU A 215 6.26 -11.85 -11.45
C LEU A 215 5.78 -13.12 -12.16
N GLU A 216 5.37 -13.01 -13.43
CA GLU A 216 4.80 -14.11 -14.21
C GLU A 216 5.80 -15.28 -14.40
N ASP A 217 7.11 -15.00 -14.34
CA ASP A 217 8.17 -16.00 -14.37
C ASP A 217 8.44 -16.66 -13.00
N GLN A 218 7.90 -16.10 -11.91
CA GLN A 218 8.13 -16.54 -10.53
C GLN A 218 6.86 -17.10 -9.87
N LEU A 219 5.70 -16.63 -10.30
CA LEU A 219 4.40 -17.02 -9.75
C LEU A 219 3.49 -17.56 -10.85
N GLN A 220 2.69 -18.56 -10.48
CA GLN A 220 1.60 -19.07 -11.29
C GLN A 220 0.28 -18.84 -10.54
N ILE A 221 -0.69 -18.17 -11.19
CA ILE A 221 -2.07 -18.07 -10.70
C ILE A 221 -2.75 -19.42 -10.92
N LEU A 222 -3.24 -20.02 -9.85
CA LEU A 222 -4.04 -21.25 -9.87
C LEU A 222 -5.52 -20.93 -10.06
N GLU A 223 -6.03 -19.90 -9.36
CA GLU A 223 -7.41 -19.41 -9.45
C GLU A 223 -7.47 -17.92 -9.17
N ILE A 224 -8.31 -17.21 -9.92
CA ILE A 224 -8.79 -15.86 -9.57
C ILE A 224 -10.13 -16.04 -8.87
N ILE A 225 -10.19 -15.71 -7.57
CA ILE A 225 -11.37 -15.92 -6.74
C ILE A 225 -12.49 -14.97 -7.17
N SER A 226 -13.68 -15.52 -7.39
CA SER A 226 -14.86 -14.74 -7.79
C SER A 226 -15.24 -13.71 -6.71
N TYR A 227 -15.74 -12.57 -7.15
CA TYR A 227 -16.38 -11.58 -6.28
C TYR A 227 -17.60 -12.12 -5.51
N ASP A 228 -18.22 -13.20 -5.98
CA ASP A 228 -19.29 -13.87 -5.24
C ASP A 228 -18.81 -14.44 -3.91
N LEU A 229 -17.51 -14.75 -3.78
CA LEU A 229 -16.90 -15.27 -2.57
C LEU A 229 -16.27 -14.17 -1.69
N THR A 230 -15.65 -13.16 -2.29
CA THR A 230 -14.93 -12.11 -1.57
C THR A 230 -15.75 -10.85 -1.34
N GLY A 231 -16.79 -10.60 -2.16
CA GLY A 231 -17.29 -9.25 -2.40
C GLY A 231 -16.32 -8.41 -3.23
N ASN A 232 -16.71 -7.19 -3.55
CA ASN A 232 -15.84 -6.23 -4.22
C ASN A 232 -14.65 -5.83 -3.33
N VAL A 233 -13.46 -5.79 -3.92
CA VAL A 233 -12.22 -5.41 -3.26
C VAL A 233 -11.89 -3.97 -3.66
N ILE A 234 -12.69 -3.03 -3.17
CA ILE A 234 -12.57 -1.61 -3.52
C ILE A 234 -11.43 -0.95 -2.77
N TYR A 235 -10.62 -0.20 -3.50
CA TYR A 235 -9.53 0.62 -2.99
C TYR A 235 -9.97 2.09 -2.94
N PRO A 236 -10.33 2.61 -1.75
CA PRO A 236 -10.62 4.02 -1.58
C PRO A 236 -9.33 4.82 -1.36
N ILE A 237 -9.33 6.05 -1.86
CA ILE A 237 -8.33 7.08 -1.57
C ILE A 237 -9.01 8.27 -0.89
N ALA A 238 -8.30 8.96 -0.01
CA ALA A 238 -8.77 10.22 0.57
C ALA A 238 -7.59 11.07 1.03
N GLN A 239 -7.85 12.38 1.14
CA GLN A 239 -6.95 13.31 1.81
C GLN A 239 -7.13 13.17 3.33
N ILE A 240 -6.03 13.10 4.06
CA ILE A 240 -5.98 13.01 5.51
C ILE A 240 -5.75 14.40 6.10
N LYS A 241 -6.33 14.67 7.26
CA LYS A 241 -6.06 15.90 8.00
C LYS A 241 -4.68 15.83 8.61
N ASN A 242 -3.73 16.47 7.98
CA ASN A 242 -2.35 16.63 8.44
C ASN A 242 -2.24 18.04 9.08
N GLU A 243 -2.06 18.11 10.40
CA GLU A 243 -1.97 19.40 11.12
C GLU A 243 -0.67 20.14 10.85
N GLU A 244 0.35 19.45 10.34
CA GLU A 244 1.65 20.02 9.98
C GLU A 244 1.65 20.60 8.54
N ALA A 245 0.67 20.18 7.69
CA ALA A 245 0.61 20.60 6.29
C ALA A 245 0.24 22.08 6.13
N ASP A 246 0.95 22.77 5.25
CA ASP A 246 0.57 24.11 4.82
C ASP A 246 -0.48 24.09 3.67
N GLU A 247 -0.91 25.26 3.22
CA GLU A 247 -1.93 25.39 2.16
C GLU A 247 -1.44 24.83 0.82
N ASN A 248 -0.13 24.95 0.51
CA ASN A 248 0.44 24.43 -0.73
C ASN A 248 0.49 22.89 -0.71
N GLU A 249 0.92 22.31 0.42
CA GLU A 249 0.94 20.87 0.62
C GLU A 249 -0.47 20.27 0.55
N SER A 250 -1.43 20.89 1.23
CA SER A 250 -2.83 20.47 1.18
C SER A 250 -3.43 20.53 -0.22
N THR A 251 -3.09 21.56 -0.99
CA THR A 251 -3.52 21.72 -2.39
C THR A 251 -2.86 20.66 -3.28
N ALA A 252 -1.55 20.45 -3.15
CA ALA A 252 -0.82 19.47 -3.93
C ALA A 252 -1.30 18.03 -3.64
N ALA A 253 -1.70 17.73 -2.39
CA ALA A 253 -2.32 16.46 -2.03
C ALA A 253 -3.66 16.24 -2.75
N ALA A 254 -4.51 17.26 -2.81
CA ALA A 254 -5.78 17.21 -3.53
C ALA A 254 -5.55 17.03 -5.04
N ASP A 255 -4.63 17.76 -5.64
CA ASP A 255 -4.28 17.66 -7.06
C ASP A 255 -3.73 16.28 -7.41
N PHE A 256 -2.93 15.68 -6.51
CA PHE A 256 -2.42 14.32 -6.69
C PHE A 256 -3.53 13.27 -6.62
N ILE A 257 -4.52 13.42 -5.73
CA ILE A 257 -5.71 12.56 -5.69
C ILE A 257 -6.50 12.67 -7.01
N ASP A 258 -6.68 13.89 -7.54
CA ASP A 258 -7.37 14.10 -8.80
C ASP A 258 -6.61 13.47 -9.97
N TYR A 259 -5.29 13.57 -9.98
CA TYR A 259 -4.44 12.87 -10.95
C TYR A 259 -4.62 11.34 -10.87
N LEU A 260 -4.58 10.74 -9.66
CA LEU A 260 -4.73 9.30 -9.46
C LEU A 260 -6.13 8.77 -9.86
N THR A 261 -7.13 9.65 -9.98
CA THR A 261 -8.49 9.30 -10.44
C THR A 261 -8.75 9.64 -11.90
N SER A 262 -7.74 10.15 -12.62
CA SER A 262 -7.83 10.53 -14.02
C SER A 262 -7.90 9.34 -14.99
N ASP A 263 -8.37 9.56 -16.22
CA ASP A 263 -8.37 8.53 -17.27
C ASP A 263 -6.94 8.08 -17.67
N GLY A 264 -5.94 8.93 -17.45
CA GLY A 264 -4.53 8.58 -17.63
C GLY A 264 -4.08 7.54 -16.60
N ALA A 265 -4.37 7.80 -15.32
CA ALA A 265 -4.04 6.89 -14.23
C ALA A 265 -4.79 5.56 -14.33
N LYS A 266 -6.07 5.56 -14.75
CA LYS A 266 -6.84 4.32 -14.99
C LYS A 266 -6.11 3.35 -15.90
N LYS A 267 -5.56 3.82 -17.02
CA LYS A 267 -4.81 2.98 -17.97
C LYS A 267 -3.56 2.36 -17.33
N VAL A 268 -2.92 3.08 -16.41
CA VAL A 268 -1.78 2.55 -15.65
C VAL A 268 -2.25 1.51 -14.66
N PHE A 269 -3.35 1.74 -13.93
CA PHE A 269 -3.94 0.73 -13.05
C PHE A 269 -4.33 -0.55 -13.80
N GLU A 270 -4.98 -0.44 -14.97
CA GLU A 270 -5.34 -1.60 -15.80
C GLU A 270 -4.11 -2.40 -16.26
N LYS A 271 -3.00 -1.71 -16.61
CA LYS A 271 -1.71 -2.36 -16.91
C LYS A 271 -1.23 -3.23 -15.75
N TYR A 272 -1.46 -2.82 -14.52
CA TYR A 272 -1.13 -3.55 -13.29
C TYR A 272 -2.25 -4.51 -12.83
N TYR A 273 -3.14 -4.90 -13.74
CA TYR A 273 -4.23 -5.86 -13.51
C TYR A 273 -5.34 -5.42 -12.54
N PHE A 274 -5.41 -4.14 -12.19
CA PHE A 274 -6.56 -3.61 -11.46
C PHE A 274 -7.78 -3.45 -12.37
N ASP A 275 -8.97 -3.58 -11.80
CA ASP A 275 -10.23 -3.21 -12.47
C ASP A 275 -10.57 -1.76 -12.09
N THR A 276 -10.74 -0.91 -13.11
CA THR A 276 -11.05 0.51 -12.93
C THR A 276 -12.56 0.82 -12.97
N ASN A 277 -13.40 -0.20 -13.16
CA ASN A 277 -14.86 -0.09 -13.09
C ASN A 277 -15.30 -0.15 -11.63
N VAL A 278 -15.29 0.99 -10.96
CA VAL A 278 -15.76 1.16 -9.58
C VAL A 278 -16.92 2.15 -9.55
N GLU A 279 -17.97 1.81 -8.81
CA GLU A 279 -19.11 2.69 -8.53
C GLU A 279 -19.01 3.33 -7.13
#